data_c8eb984345d54da61b6b46c80e5d2719
#
_entry.id   c8eb984345d54da61b6b46c80e5d2719
#
_cell.length_a   1.000
_cell.length_b   1.000
_cell.length_c   1.000
_cell.angle_alpha   90.00
_cell.angle_beta   90.00
_cell.angle_gamma   90.00
#
_symmetry.space_group_name_H-M   'P 1'
#
loop_
_entity.id
_entity.type
_entity.pdbx_description
1 polymer ?
#
loop_
_entity_poly.entity_id
_entity_poly.type
_entity_poly.pdbx_seq_one_letter_code
_entity_poly.pdbx_strand_id
1 'polypeptide(L)'
;DIGGIRYRVFVDAQTGKILHKFNDIHFDGPAVGAGTDVNGVPRTLQTYQFGSDYKQIDASHPMYQPPIDNLSGVIETYWNKHKFGGIVTDTAGDNVFDNSPEYQTAVSAHYFAQRFYDYFLTTFGRNGLTNSGLTIITNVHDSAFVNNAYWDGTSVSFSDGDGIDWRPFSGDLDLVGHELTHGVTEFTAGLYYEFEPGALNESMSDFFGNMIERTDWLIGDDIRITAPGFIRSLADPHQGLIPNQFPFGYQPATM
;
A
#
# COMPACT_ATOMS: atom_id res chain seq x y z
N ASP A 1 -0.29 11.97 -30.04
CA ASP A 1 -0.33 13.41 -29.84
C ASP A 1 1.08 13.91 -29.55
N ILE A 2 1.58 14.75 -30.42
CA ILE A 2 2.83 15.46 -30.24
C ILE A 2 2.54 16.52 -29.20
N GLY A 3 3.19 16.47 -28.02
CA GLY A 3 2.98 17.35 -26.89
C GLY A 3 2.79 18.82 -27.30
N GLY A 4 1.54 19.26 -27.33
CA GLY A 4 1.21 20.63 -27.71
C GLY A 4 1.69 21.60 -26.66
N ILE A 5 2.53 22.54 -27.03
CA ILE A 5 2.93 23.65 -26.15
C ILE A 5 1.69 24.46 -25.83
N ARG A 6 1.27 24.50 -24.55
CA ARG A 6 0.15 25.29 -24.07
C ARG A 6 0.67 26.50 -23.30
N TYR A 7 0.34 27.71 -23.79
CA TYR A 7 0.72 28.92 -23.09
C TYR A 7 -0.49 29.58 -22.46
N ARG A 8 -0.35 30.03 -21.21
CA ARG A 8 -1.23 31.03 -20.65
C ARG A 8 -0.64 32.40 -20.96
N VAL A 9 -1.46 33.26 -21.57
CA VAL A 9 -1.04 34.58 -22.03
C VAL A 9 -1.93 35.63 -21.40
N PHE A 10 -1.32 36.58 -20.69
CA PHE A 10 -2.01 37.76 -20.17
C PHE A 10 -1.77 38.92 -21.15
N VAL A 11 -2.86 39.54 -21.59
CA VAL A 11 -2.84 40.61 -22.58
C VAL A 11 -3.46 41.84 -21.96
N ASP A 12 -2.80 42.99 -22.16
CA ASP A 12 -3.38 44.30 -21.82
C ASP A 12 -4.60 44.53 -22.72
N ALA A 13 -5.77 44.72 -22.07
CA ALA A 13 -7.05 44.83 -22.80
C ALA A 13 -7.19 46.14 -23.60
N GLN A 14 -6.36 47.18 -23.32
CA GLN A 14 -6.41 48.46 -24.02
C GLN A 14 -5.43 48.51 -25.20
N THR A 15 -4.26 47.92 -25.02
CA THR A 15 -3.17 48.02 -26.01
C THR A 15 -2.94 46.77 -26.80
N GLY A 16 -3.53 45.64 -26.40
CA GLY A 16 -3.28 44.33 -27.00
C GLY A 16 -1.87 43.77 -26.71
N LYS A 17 -1.08 44.42 -25.87
CA LYS A 17 0.28 44.02 -25.56
C LYS A 17 0.29 42.82 -24.62
N ILE A 18 1.14 41.81 -24.94
CA ILE A 18 1.37 40.69 -24.04
C ILE A 18 2.10 41.19 -22.80
N LEU A 19 1.45 41.08 -21.65
CA LEU A 19 2.01 41.45 -20.36
C LEU A 19 2.85 40.32 -19.73
N HIS A 20 2.33 39.07 -19.88
CA HIS A 20 2.98 37.90 -19.36
C HIS A 20 2.64 36.69 -20.21
N LYS A 21 3.60 35.78 -20.37
CA LYS A 21 3.41 34.51 -21.08
C LYS A 21 4.23 33.45 -20.36
N PHE A 22 3.59 32.35 -19.96
CA PHE A 22 4.28 31.19 -19.39
C PHE A 22 3.71 29.90 -19.97
N ASN A 23 4.51 28.85 -19.90
CA ASN A 23 4.06 27.54 -20.30
C ASN A 23 3.05 27.02 -19.28
N ASP A 24 1.84 26.68 -19.74
CA ASP A 24 0.72 26.17 -18.92
C ASP A 24 0.54 24.64 -19.12
N ILE A 25 1.60 23.96 -19.55
CA ILE A 25 1.59 22.50 -19.55
C ILE A 25 1.88 22.06 -18.14
N HIS A 26 0.85 21.56 -17.47
CA HIS A 26 0.99 20.73 -16.31
C HIS A 26 1.19 19.30 -16.82
N PHE A 27 2.31 18.70 -16.48
CA PHE A 27 2.55 17.29 -16.77
C PHE A 27 1.84 16.48 -15.67
N ASP A 28 0.51 16.32 -15.81
CA ASP A 28 -0.20 15.38 -14.96
C ASP A 28 -0.08 13.99 -15.58
N GLY A 29 0.31 13.01 -14.81
CA GLY A 29 0.44 11.65 -15.32
C GLY A 29 1.29 10.72 -14.47
N PRO A 30 1.31 9.42 -14.85
CA PRO A 30 2.17 8.45 -14.22
C PRO A 30 3.63 8.88 -14.26
N ALA A 31 4.33 8.71 -13.14
CA ALA A 31 5.73 9.05 -12.96
C ALA A 31 6.43 7.95 -12.15
N VAL A 32 7.75 8.01 -12.10
CA VAL A 32 8.55 7.07 -11.31
C VAL A 32 9.35 7.87 -10.30
N GLY A 33 9.11 7.59 -9.03
CA GLY A 33 9.77 8.20 -7.89
C GLY A 33 10.61 7.20 -7.10
N ALA A 34 11.07 7.66 -5.95
CA ALA A 34 11.87 6.86 -5.04
C ALA A 34 11.54 7.17 -3.58
N GLY A 35 11.94 6.27 -2.70
CA GLY A 35 11.90 6.47 -1.25
C GLY A 35 12.64 5.36 -0.54
N THR A 36 12.76 5.46 0.78
CA THR A 36 13.34 4.43 1.62
C THR A 36 12.24 3.81 2.46
N ASP A 37 12.17 2.48 2.50
CA ASP A 37 11.17 1.77 3.29
C ASP A 37 11.51 1.70 4.78
N VAL A 38 10.61 1.12 5.59
CA VAL A 38 10.79 0.95 7.06
C VAL A 38 12.06 0.17 7.41
N ASN A 39 12.51 -0.73 6.53
CA ASN A 39 13.69 -1.56 6.73
C ASN A 39 14.98 -0.90 6.22
N GLY A 40 14.89 0.38 5.79
CA GLY A 40 16.02 1.14 5.29
C GLY A 40 16.45 0.78 3.86
N VAL A 41 15.60 0.07 3.12
CA VAL A 41 15.88 -0.35 1.74
C VAL A 41 15.36 0.70 0.76
N PRO A 42 16.19 1.21 -0.16
CA PRO A 42 15.74 2.09 -1.22
C PRO A 42 14.74 1.38 -2.15
N ARG A 43 13.63 2.03 -2.45
CA ARG A 43 12.56 1.52 -3.31
C ARG A 43 12.29 2.46 -4.48
N THR A 44 12.05 1.90 -5.65
CA THR A 44 11.49 2.62 -6.78
C THR A 44 9.98 2.54 -6.69
N LEU A 45 9.30 3.68 -6.77
CA LEU A 45 7.85 3.78 -6.62
C LEU A 45 7.20 4.20 -7.93
N GLN A 46 6.07 3.61 -8.25
CA GLN A 46 5.17 4.19 -9.25
C GLN A 46 4.38 5.30 -8.57
N THR A 47 4.38 6.47 -9.16
CA THR A 47 3.78 7.68 -8.60
C THR A 47 2.93 8.37 -9.65
N TYR A 48 2.23 9.43 -9.28
CA TYR A 48 1.47 10.25 -10.21
C TYR A 48 1.79 11.73 -9.98
N GLN A 49 2.14 12.43 -11.03
CA GLN A 49 2.39 13.86 -10.99
C GLN A 49 1.10 14.65 -11.16
N PHE A 50 0.88 15.63 -10.28
CA PHE A 50 -0.16 16.65 -10.39
C PHE A 50 0.49 18.03 -10.30
N GLY A 51 0.65 18.69 -11.43
CA GLY A 51 1.35 19.98 -11.48
C GLY A 51 2.80 19.84 -11.00
N SER A 52 3.11 20.46 -9.86
CA SER A 52 4.44 20.38 -9.22
C SER A 52 4.57 19.24 -8.22
N ASP A 53 3.47 18.63 -7.81
CA ASP A 53 3.43 17.67 -6.73
C ASP A 53 3.46 16.24 -7.25
N TYR A 54 4.09 15.35 -6.51
CA TYR A 54 4.05 13.91 -6.77
C TYR A 54 3.30 13.19 -5.66
N LYS A 55 2.45 12.25 -6.03
CA LYS A 55 1.60 11.49 -5.11
C LYS A 55 1.90 10.01 -5.19
N GLN A 56 1.79 9.32 -4.08
CA GLN A 56 1.81 7.86 -4.05
C GLN A 56 0.50 7.31 -4.62
N ILE A 57 0.40 7.37 -5.95
CA ILE A 57 -0.67 6.80 -6.77
C ILE A 57 0.01 6.03 -7.90
N ASP A 58 -0.22 4.73 -7.95
CA ASP A 58 0.27 3.89 -9.03
C ASP A 58 -0.83 3.66 -10.06
N ALA A 59 -0.67 4.27 -11.22
CA ALA A 59 -1.52 4.12 -12.40
C ALA A 59 -0.81 3.32 -13.51
N SER A 60 0.22 2.53 -13.17
CA SER A 60 1.01 1.77 -14.15
C SER A 60 0.43 0.40 -14.48
N HIS A 61 -0.50 -0.09 -13.67
CA HIS A 61 -1.07 -1.43 -13.79
C HIS A 61 -2.26 -1.52 -14.75
N PRO A 62 -2.54 -2.71 -15.33
CA PRO A 62 -3.68 -2.94 -16.22
C PRO A 62 -5.06 -2.62 -15.62
N MET A 63 -5.17 -2.53 -14.30
CA MET A 63 -6.42 -2.12 -13.65
C MET A 63 -6.75 -0.65 -13.84
N TYR A 64 -5.77 0.19 -14.19
CA TYR A 64 -5.99 1.63 -14.38
C TYR A 64 -6.98 1.90 -15.51
N GLN A 65 -7.97 2.73 -15.22
CA GLN A 65 -9.00 3.14 -16.18
C GLN A 65 -8.96 4.66 -16.34
N PRO A 66 -8.42 5.19 -17.44
CA PRO A 66 -8.60 6.61 -17.76
C PRO A 66 -10.07 6.90 -18.11
N PRO A 67 -10.61 8.13 -17.86
CA PRO A 67 -9.92 9.40 -17.92
C PRO A 67 -9.56 9.98 -16.56
N ILE A 68 -8.64 10.92 -16.61
CA ILE A 68 -7.85 11.55 -15.57
C ILE A 68 -8.66 12.26 -14.47
N ASP A 69 -9.90 12.65 -14.73
CA ASP A 69 -10.71 13.43 -13.77
C ASP A 69 -11.24 12.58 -12.60
N ASN A 70 -11.09 11.27 -12.70
CA ASN A 70 -11.47 10.34 -11.64
C ASN A 70 -10.57 9.09 -11.71
N LEU A 71 -9.39 9.18 -11.10
CA LEU A 71 -8.45 8.06 -11.05
C LEU A 71 -9.13 6.85 -10.43
N SER A 72 -9.27 5.79 -11.20
CA SER A 72 -9.84 4.51 -10.76
C SER A 72 -8.98 3.36 -11.26
N GLY A 73 -8.97 2.27 -10.51
CA GLY A 73 -8.11 1.15 -10.82
C GLY A 73 -6.63 1.49 -10.60
N VAL A 74 -6.30 2.09 -9.48
CA VAL A 74 -4.95 2.50 -9.08
C VAL A 74 -4.60 1.93 -7.72
N ILE A 75 -3.34 2.05 -7.30
CA ILE A 75 -2.93 1.83 -5.91
C ILE A 75 -2.70 3.20 -5.28
N GLU A 76 -3.37 3.48 -4.18
CA GLU A 76 -3.29 4.77 -3.48
C GLU A 76 -2.84 4.57 -2.04
N THR A 77 -1.94 5.42 -1.57
CA THR A 77 -1.50 5.44 -0.17
C THR A 77 -1.89 6.76 0.49
N TYR A 78 -2.52 6.66 1.66
CA TYR A 78 -3.05 7.80 2.41
C TYR A 78 -2.40 7.93 3.77
N TRP A 79 -2.24 9.18 4.21
CA TRP A 79 -1.97 9.51 5.59
C TRP A 79 -3.24 9.29 6.43
N ASN A 80 -3.11 8.57 7.51
CA ASN A 80 -4.20 8.26 8.44
C ASN A 80 -5.37 7.47 7.82
N LYS A 81 -6.14 6.87 8.66
CA LYS A 81 -7.32 6.08 8.31
C LYS A 81 -8.37 6.90 7.55
N HIS A 82 -9.01 6.27 6.58
CA HIS A 82 -10.16 6.78 5.85
C HIS A 82 -9.94 8.11 5.10
N LYS A 83 -8.75 8.33 4.59
CA LYS A 83 -8.44 9.49 3.72
C LYS A 83 -8.47 10.84 4.45
N PHE A 84 -8.48 10.88 5.78
CA PHE A 84 -8.50 12.14 6.52
C PHE A 84 -7.23 12.97 6.34
N GLY A 85 -6.09 12.34 6.21
CA GLY A 85 -4.82 13.02 5.97
C GLY A 85 -4.50 13.31 4.51
N GLY A 86 -5.32 12.82 3.59
CA GLY A 86 -5.08 12.93 2.15
C GLY A 86 -4.05 11.93 1.61
N ILE A 87 -3.90 11.90 0.29
CA ILE A 87 -2.93 11.04 -0.39
C ILE A 87 -1.52 11.51 -0.03
N VAL A 88 -0.62 10.55 0.24
CA VAL A 88 0.79 10.81 0.51
C VAL A 88 1.39 11.56 -0.67
N THR A 89 1.86 12.78 -0.41
CA THR A 89 2.29 13.72 -1.43
C THR A 89 3.69 14.23 -1.12
N ASP A 90 4.58 14.13 -2.10
CA ASP A 90 5.84 14.88 -2.08
C ASP A 90 5.59 16.27 -2.65
N THR A 91 5.77 17.29 -1.80
CA THR A 91 5.61 18.70 -2.14
C THR A 91 6.95 19.41 -2.42
N ALA A 92 8.07 18.71 -2.26
CA ALA A 92 9.40 19.21 -2.63
C ALA A 92 9.56 19.27 -4.16
N GLY A 93 8.81 18.43 -4.88
CA GLY A 93 8.77 18.42 -6.32
C GLY A 93 9.91 17.65 -6.99
N ASP A 94 10.63 16.83 -6.22
CA ASP A 94 11.72 15.99 -6.71
C ASP A 94 11.33 14.51 -6.87
N ASN A 95 10.09 14.15 -6.47
CA ASN A 95 9.54 12.80 -6.50
C ASN A 95 10.32 11.81 -5.62
N VAL A 96 10.86 12.30 -4.49
CA VAL A 96 11.58 11.49 -3.51
C VAL A 96 10.88 11.60 -2.15
N PHE A 97 10.45 10.46 -1.63
CA PHE A 97 9.70 10.35 -0.38
C PHE A 97 10.65 9.98 0.76
N ASP A 98 11.52 10.92 1.16
CA ASP A 98 12.55 10.70 2.20
C ASP A 98 12.70 11.88 3.19
N ASN A 99 11.91 12.94 3.03
CA ASN A 99 12.01 14.19 3.80
C ASN A 99 11.72 14.02 5.31
N SER A 100 11.08 12.90 5.70
CA SER A 100 10.87 12.56 7.11
C SER A 100 10.74 11.04 7.30
N PRO A 101 11.02 10.51 8.51
CA PRO A 101 10.83 9.08 8.80
C PRO A 101 9.40 8.56 8.57
N GLU A 102 8.40 9.43 8.62
CA GLU A 102 7.00 9.08 8.36
C GLU A 102 6.78 8.57 6.93
N TYR A 103 7.55 9.07 5.96
CA TYR A 103 7.48 8.56 4.59
C TYR A 103 7.90 7.11 4.45
N GLN A 104 8.78 6.58 5.32
CA GLN A 104 9.20 5.19 5.25
C GLN A 104 8.03 4.22 5.36
N THR A 105 7.08 4.51 6.27
CA THR A 105 5.85 3.73 6.44
C THR A 105 5.00 3.76 5.17
N ALA A 106 4.84 4.93 4.57
CA ALA A 106 4.07 5.10 3.35
C ALA A 106 4.75 4.45 2.13
N VAL A 107 6.08 4.58 2.02
CA VAL A 107 6.89 3.93 0.98
C VAL A 107 6.73 2.41 1.04
N SER A 108 6.80 1.83 2.24
CA SER A 108 6.59 0.39 2.43
C SER A 108 5.20 -0.03 1.99
N ALA A 109 4.14 0.62 2.50
CA ALA A 109 2.75 0.29 2.17
C ALA A 109 2.50 0.35 0.66
N HIS A 110 2.95 1.43 0.02
CA HIS A 110 2.77 1.64 -1.41
C HIS A 110 3.51 0.61 -2.26
N TYR A 111 4.79 0.41 -1.97
CA TYR A 111 5.63 -0.54 -2.70
C TYR A 111 5.16 -1.99 -2.51
N PHE A 112 4.78 -2.40 -1.29
CA PHE A 112 4.34 -3.76 -1.04
C PHE A 112 2.94 -4.04 -1.60
N ALA A 113 2.06 -3.04 -1.67
CA ALA A 113 0.79 -3.18 -2.39
C ALA A 113 0.99 -3.36 -3.90
N GLN A 114 2.01 -2.72 -4.50
CA GLN A 114 2.42 -3.00 -5.89
C GLN A 114 2.89 -4.44 -6.04
N ARG A 115 3.73 -4.95 -5.12
CA ARG A 115 4.21 -6.34 -5.12
C ARG A 115 3.07 -7.36 -5.00
N PHE A 116 2.11 -7.07 -4.13
CA PHE A 116 0.89 -7.88 -4.02
C PHE A 116 0.12 -7.95 -5.34
N TYR A 117 -0.15 -6.80 -5.96
CA TYR A 117 -0.85 -6.75 -7.23
C TYR A 117 -0.13 -7.55 -8.32
N ASP A 118 1.19 -7.33 -8.46
CA ASP A 118 2.04 -8.01 -9.44
C ASP A 118 2.02 -9.53 -9.26
N TYR A 119 2.07 -9.99 -8.02
CA TYR A 119 2.00 -11.43 -7.72
C TYR A 119 0.69 -12.05 -8.20
N PHE A 120 -0.45 -11.44 -7.84
CA PHE A 120 -1.76 -11.97 -8.25
C PHE A 120 -2.00 -11.86 -9.76
N LEU A 121 -1.52 -10.80 -10.39
CA LEU A 121 -1.61 -10.64 -11.83
C LEU A 121 -0.75 -11.68 -12.57
N THR A 122 0.50 -11.83 -12.19
CA THR A 122 1.44 -12.68 -12.92
C THR A 122 1.21 -14.16 -12.64
N THR A 123 0.77 -14.51 -11.45
CA THR A 123 0.57 -15.91 -11.06
C THR A 123 -0.81 -16.43 -11.48
N PHE A 124 -1.84 -15.62 -11.35
CA PHE A 124 -3.24 -16.04 -11.55
C PHE A 124 -3.98 -15.28 -12.65
N GLY A 125 -3.34 -14.29 -13.29
CA GLY A 125 -4.01 -13.39 -14.24
C GLY A 125 -5.07 -12.51 -13.59
N ARG A 126 -5.00 -12.33 -12.25
CA ARG A 126 -6.02 -11.62 -11.50
C ARG A 126 -5.78 -10.11 -11.50
N ASN A 127 -6.76 -9.34 -11.95
CA ASN A 127 -6.70 -7.90 -12.04
C ASN A 127 -7.20 -7.22 -10.75
N GLY A 128 -6.35 -7.17 -9.73
CA GLY A 128 -6.65 -6.56 -8.43
C GLY A 128 -7.60 -7.39 -7.55
N LEU A 129 -8.11 -6.76 -6.47
CA LEU A 129 -8.90 -7.43 -5.44
C LEU A 129 -10.19 -8.07 -5.97
N THR A 130 -10.87 -7.40 -6.88
CA THR A 130 -12.15 -7.88 -7.47
C THR A 130 -11.99 -8.62 -8.79
N ASN A 131 -10.78 -8.71 -9.32
CA ASN A 131 -10.51 -9.14 -10.70
C ASN A 131 -11.14 -8.22 -11.79
N SER A 132 -11.63 -7.05 -11.42
CA SER A 132 -12.21 -6.04 -12.31
C SER A 132 -11.57 -4.66 -12.20
N GLY A 133 -10.45 -4.57 -11.49
CA GLY A 133 -9.69 -3.33 -11.38
C GLY A 133 -10.19 -2.37 -10.31
N LEU A 134 -10.64 -2.88 -9.16
CA LEU A 134 -10.93 -2.03 -8.00
C LEU A 134 -9.64 -1.36 -7.51
N THR A 135 -9.71 -0.06 -7.22
CA THR A 135 -8.62 0.68 -6.58
C THR A 135 -8.20 0.02 -5.27
N ILE A 136 -6.91 -0.19 -5.09
CA ILE A 136 -6.32 -0.68 -3.84
C ILE A 136 -5.94 0.54 -3.00
N ILE A 137 -6.46 0.61 -1.79
CA ILE A 137 -6.23 1.72 -0.86
C ILE A 137 -5.46 1.20 0.35
N THR A 138 -4.33 1.83 0.63
CA THR A 138 -3.56 1.62 1.85
C THR A 138 -3.53 2.89 2.70
N ASN A 139 -3.68 2.73 4.01
CA ASN A 139 -3.62 3.83 4.97
C ASN A 139 -2.49 3.56 5.95
N VAL A 140 -1.66 4.56 6.22
CA VAL A 140 -0.57 4.47 7.18
C VAL A 140 -0.80 5.39 8.37
N HIS A 141 -0.07 5.17 9.46
CA HIS A 141 -0.23 5.91 10.72
C HIS A 141 -1.65 5.79 11.30
N ASP A 142 -2.24 4.59 11.19
CA ASP A 142 -3.55 4.37 11.81
C ASP A 142 -3.39 4.26 13.33
N SER A 143 -4.04 5.18 14.04
CA SER A 143 -4.00 5.25 15.50
C SER A 143 -5.15 4.49 16.19
N ALA A 144 -6.01 3.80 15.42
CA ALA A 144 -7.09 3.01 16.00
C ALA A 144 -6.54 1.84 16.84
N PHE A 145 -5.39 1.31 16.45
CA PHE A 145 -4.64 0.28 17.17
C PHE A 145 -3.16 0.64 17.21
N VAL A 146 -2.46 0.23 18.26
CA VAL A 146 -1.02 0.50 18.39
C VAL A 146 -0.19 -0.52 17.61
N ASN A 147 -0.51 -1.81 17.74
CA ASN A 147 0.24 -2.92 17.14
C ASN A 147 -0.70 -3.78 16.31
N ASN A 148 -1.12 -3.29 15.14
CA ASN A 148 -2.01 -4.02 14.26
C ASN A 148 -1.97 -3.52 12.82
N ALA A 149 -2.38 -4.40 11.90
CA ALA A 149 -2.85 -4.06 10.57
C ALA A 149 -4.22 -4.73 10.37
N TYR A 150 -5.03 -4.21 9.45
CA TYR A 150 -6.33 -4.83 9.16
C TYR A 150 -6.93 -4.37 7.84
N TRP A 151 -7.67 -5.27 7.21
CA TRP A 151 -8.60 -5.01 6.12
C TRP A 151 -9.97 -4.63 6.70
N ASP A 152 -10.61 -3.58 6.19
CA ASP A 152 -11.91 -3.08 6.69
C ASP A 152 -13.08 -3.25 5.70
N GLY A 153 -12.88 -4.03 4.62
CA GLY A 153 -13.85 -4.19 3.54
C GLY A 153 -13.65 -3.23 2.38
N THR A 154 -12.81 -2.21 2.53
CA THR A 154 -12.55 -1.19 1.50
C THR A 154 -11.08 -0.82 1.36
N SER A 155 -10.33 -0.90 2.43
CA SER A 155 -8.92 -0.50 2.48
C SER A 155 -8.16 -1.30 3.54
N VAL A 156 -6.84 -1.30 3.40
CA VAL A 156 -5.93 -1.81 4.44
C VAL A 156 -5.36 -0.66 5.24
N SER A 157 -5.31 -0.82 6.55
CA SER A 157 -4.74 0.16 7.47
C SER A 157 -3.62 -0.44 8.30
N PHE A 158 -2.53 0.32 8.45
CA PHE A 158 -1.32 -0.06 9.17
C PHE A 158 -1.03 0.91 10.31
N SER A 159 -0.81 0.39 11.52
CA SER A 159 -0.30 1.16 12.66
C SER A 159 1.22 1.29 12.63
N ASP A 160 1.73 2.22 13.45
CA ASP A 160 3.18 2.50 13.53
C ASP A 160 3.97 1.52 14.40
N GLY A 161 3.24 0.60 15.07
CA GLY A 161 3.85 -0.18 16.13
C GLY A 161 4.14 0.66 17.38
N ASP A 162 4.63 0.03 18.42
CA ASP A 162 4.98 0.69 19.69
C ASP A 162 6.45 1.16 19.75
N GLY A 163 7.24 0.82 18.76
CA GLY A 163 8.68 1.12 18.71
C GLY A 163 9.53 0.36 19.74
N ILE A 164 8.92 -0.55 20.48
CA ILE A 164 9.57 -1.38 21.52
C ILE A 164 9.61 -2.84 21.05
N ASP A 165 8.44 -3.39 20.79
CA ASP A 165 8.26 -4.74 20.30
C ASP A 165 8.05 -4.79 18.79
N TRP A 166 7.55 -3.71 18.19
CA TRP A 166 7.12 -3.64 16.82
C TRP A 166 7.55 -2.36 16.12
N ARG A 167 8.02 -2.52 14.89
CA ARG A 167 8.13 -1.44 13.89
C ARG A 167 6.78 -1.20 13.23
N PRO A 168 6.65 -0.17 12.36
CA PRO A 168 5.45 0.04 11.58
C PRO A 168 5.03 -1.20 10.78
N PHE A 169 3.76 -1.57 10.87
CA PHE A 169 3.22 -2.82 10.31
C PHE A 169 3.23 -2.88 8.79
N SER A 170 3.29 -1.74 8.11
CA SER A 170 3.50 -1.70 6.66
C SER A 170 4.91 -2.10 6.24
N GLY A 171 5.85 -2.25 7.17
CA GLY A 171 7.24 -2.59 6.91
C GLY A 171 7.48 -4.06 6.56
N ASP A 172 6.45 -4.88 6.53
CA ASP A 172 6.52 -6.32 6.32
C ASP A 172 5.67 -6.73 5.11
N LEU A 173 6.31 -7.38 4.13
CA LEU A 173 5.65 -7.71 2.87
C LEU A 173 4.59 -8.79 3.04
N ASP A 174 4.84 -9.78 3.88
CA ASP A 174 3.90 -10.85 4.14
C ASP A 174 2.65 -10.34 4.87
N LEU A 175 2.78 -9.40 5.82
CA LEU A 175 1.64 -8.77 6.48
C LEU A 175 0.82 -7.90 5.53
N VAL A 176 1.47 -7.09 4.68
CA VAL A 176 0.75 -6.34 3.64
C VAL A 176 0.02 -7.29 2.70
N GLY A 177 0.68 -8.39 2.32
CA GLY A 177 0.10 -9.46 1.51
C GLY A 177 -1.07 -10.16 2.19
N HIS A 178 -0.96 -10.43 3.51
CA HIS A 178 -2.00 -11.01 4.35
C HIS A 178 -3.26 -10.14 4.35
N GLU A 179 -3.12 -8.87 4.68
CA GLU A 179 -4.26 -7.96 4.76
C GLU A 179 -4.97 -7.75 3.42
N LEU A 180 -4.20 -7.59 2.34
CA LEU A 180 -4.79 -7.48 1.01
C LEU A 180 -5.43 -8.78 0.52
N THR A 181 -4.98 -9.94 1.02
CA THR A 181 -5.59 -11.24 0.72
C THR A 181 -6.98 -11.37 1.37
N HIS A 182 -7.24 -10.76 2.52
CA HIS A 182 -8.60 -10.66 3.05
C HIS A 182 -9.56 -10.04 2.04
N GLY A 183 -9.12 -8.97 1.35
CA GLY A 183 -9.91 -8.38 0.26
C GLY A 183 -10.13 -9.35 -0.92
N VAL A 184 -9.11 -10.11 -1.32
CA VAL A 184 -9.29 -11.15 -2.36
C VAL A 184 -10.29 -12.21 -1.89
N THR A 185 -10.19 -12.68 -0.66
CA THR A 185 -11.10 -13.68 -0.07
C THR A 185 -12.53 -13.17 -0.02
N GLU A 186 -12.73 -11.92 0.38
CA GLU A 186 -14.05 -11.28 0.42
C GLU A 186 -14.72 -11.25 -0.96
N PHE A 187 -13.97 -10.85 -2.00
CA PHE A 187 -14.48 -10.75 -3.38
C PHE A 187 -14.44 -12.08 -4.16
N THR A 188 -14.10 -13.20 -3.52
CA THR A 188 -14.09 -14.54 -4.14
C THR A 188 -14.89 -15.53 -3.36
N ALA A 189 -14.29 -16.13 -2.32
CA ALA A 189 -14.92 -17.18 -1.50
C ALA A 189 -15.96 -16.59 -0.52
N GLY A 190 -15.85 -15.30 -0.18
CA GLY A 190 -16.77 -14.63 0.74
C GLY A 190 -16.87 -15.32 2.10
N LEU A 191 -15.73 -15.81 2.62
CA LEU A 191 -15.70 -16.53 3.89
C LEU A 191 -16.08 -15.61 5.04
N TYR A 192 -17.11 -15.99 5.79
CA TYR A 192 -17.49 -15.29 7.02
C TYR A 192 -16.32 -15.30 8.01
N TYR A 193 -16.08 -14.15 8.66
CA TYR A 193 -14.97 -13.99 9.61
C TYR A 193 -15.33 -14.50 11.01
N GLU A 194 -15.91 -15.71 11.08
CA GLU A 194 -16.32 -16.39 12.32
C GLU A 194 -16.07 -17.89 12.18
N PHE A 195 -15.70 -18.55 13.28
CA PHE A 195 -15.49 -20.00 13.37
C PHE A 195 -14.53 -20.55 12.30
N GLU A 196 -14.83 -21.74 11.74
CA GLU A 196 -13.98 -22.40 10.75
C GLU A 196 -13.79 -21.59 9.46
N PRO A 197 -14.81 -20.92 8.87
CA PRO A 197 -14.59 -20.03 7.74
C PRO A 197 -13.64 -18.88 8.04
N GLY A 198 -13.70 -18.32 9.26
CA GLY A 198 -12.77 -17.28 9.71
C GLY A 198 -11.34 -17.81 9.84
N ALA A 199 -11.16 -18.99 10.42
CA ALA A 199 -9.85 -19.64 10.52
C ALA A 199 -9.26 -19.96 9.14
N LEU A 200 -10.08 -20.35 8.18
CA LEU A 200 -9.65 -20.57 6.80
C LEU A 200 -9.28 -19.27 6.09
N ASN A 201 -10.01 -18.19 6.34
CA ASN A 201 -9.71 -16.85 5.83
C ASN A 201 -8.32 -16.41 6.30
N GLU A 202 -8.04 -16.51 7.60
CA GLU A 202 -6.72 -16.21 8.18
C GLU A 202 -5.60 -17.09 7.57
N SER A 203 -5.84 -18.40 7.49
CA SER A 203 -4.87 -19.33 6.93
C SER A 203 -4.54 -19.05 5.47
N MET A 204 -5.52 -18.66 4.66
CA MET A 204 -5.29 -18.27 3.27
C MET A 204 -4.55 -16.94 3.18
N SER A 205 -4.82 -16.00 4.08
CA SER A 205 -4.13 -14.71 4.15
C SER A 205 -2.66 -14.89 4.51
N ASP A 206 -2.34 -15.71 5.51
CA ASP A 206 -0.97 -16.09 5.87
C ASP A 206 -0.26 -16.81 4.70
N PHE A 207 -0.94 -17.77 4.08
CA PHE A 207 -0.36 -18.52 2.96
C PHE A 207 0.02 -17.59 1.80
N PHE A 208 -0.89 -16.72 1.38
CA PHE A 208 -0.60 -15.83 0.25
C PHE A 208 0.38 -14.71 0.62
N GLY A 209 0.35 -14.19 1.85
CA GLY A 209 1.36 -13.27 2.35
C GLY A 209 2.76 -13.85 2.17
N ASN A 210 2.98 -15.03 2.72
CA ASN A 210 4.24 -15.75 2.60
C ASN A 210 4.60 -16.12 1.14
N MET A 211 3.62 -16.48 0.29
CA MET A 211 3.88 -16.76 -1.13
C MET A 211 4.28 -15.53 -1.94
N ILE A 212 3.91 -14.35 -1.51
CA ILE A 212 4.33 -13.08 -2.13
C ILE A 212 5.78 -12.76 -1.76
N GLU A 213 6.14 -12.96 -0.50
CA GLU A 213 7.47 -12.68 0.01
C GLU A 213 8.49 -13.76 -0.39
N ARG A 214 8.26 -15.02 -0.03
CA ARG A 214 9.05 -16.22 -0.35
C ARG A 214 10.47 -16.30 0.23
N THR A 215 10.80 -15.51 1.22
CA THR A 215 12.14 -15.56 1.83
C THR A 215 12.25 -16.70 2.83
N ASP A 216 11.17 -16.97 3.56
CA ASP A 216 11.08 -18.03 4.55
C ASP A 216 9.63 -18.49 4.78
N TRP A 217 9.29 -18.99 5.97
CA TRP A 217 7.97 -19.45 6.38
C TRP A 217 7.49 -18.78 7.66
N LEU A 218 7.99 -17.57 7.92
CA LEU A 218 7.62 -16.75 9.07
C LEU A 218 6.62 -15.68 8.64
N ILE A 219 5.88 -15.14 9.57
CA ILE A 219 4.95 -14.02 9.37
C ILE A 219 5.32 -12.93 10.37
N GLY A 220 5.56 -11.72 9.88
CA GLY A 220 5.82 -10.54 10.67
C GLY A 220 7.23 -10.44 11.22
N ASP A 221 8.21 -11.12 10.62
CA ASP A 221 9.59 -11.14 11.10
C ASP A 221 10.37 -9.87 10.72
N ASP A 222 10.02 -9.21 9.63
CA ASP A 222 10.67 -7.96 9.20
C ASP A 222 10.40 -6.78 10.15
N ILE A 223 9.31 -6.85 10.93
CA ILE A 223 8.91 -5.77 11.84
C ILE A 223 9.02 -6.13 13.33
N ARG A 224 9.21 -7.39 13.67
CA ARG A 224 9.34 -7.80 15.07
C ARG A 224 10.72 -7.44 15.62
N ILE A 225 10.76 -6.61 16.69
CA ILE A 225 12.00 -6.14 17.32
C ILE A 225 12.49 -7.12 18.37
N THR A 226 11.57 -7.70 19.15
CA THR A 226 11.89 -8.58 20.29
C THR A 226 11.65 -10.04 19.95
N ALA A 227 12.28 -10.95 20.73
CA ALA A 227 12.09 -12.38 20.56
C ALA A 227 10.58 -12.77 20.69
N PRO A 228 10.10 -13.75 19.89
CA PRO A 228 10.86 -14.69 19.05
C PRO A 228 11.33 -14.12 17.70
N GLY A 229 11.06 -12.87 17.36
CA GLY A 229 11.47 -12.27 16.09
C GLY A 229 10.42 -12.41 14.97
N PHE A 230 9.25 -12.98 15.22
CA PHE A 230 8.16 -13.17 14.27
C PHE A 230 6.82 -13.36 15.01
N ILE A 231 5.71 -13.26 14.31
CA ILE A 231 4.36 -13.48 14.85
C ILE A 231 4.01 -14.97 14.85
N ARG A 232 4.11 -15.62 13.69
CA ARG A 232 3.73 -17.02 13.43
C ARG A 232 4.76 -17.69 12.52
N SER A 233 4.83 -19.02 12.57
CA SER A 233 5.59 -19.82 11.61
C SER A 233 4.65 -20.80 10.90
N LEU A 234 4.63 -20.76 9.57
CA LEU A 234 3.89 -21.73 8.77
C LEU A 234 4.65 -23.06 8.69
N ALA A 235 5.96 -23.06 8.88
CA ALA A 235 6.78 -24.29 8.92
C ALA A 235 6.60 -25.05 10.23
N ASP A 236 6.42 -24.35 11.35
CA ASP A 236 6.17 -24.95 12.66
C ASP A 236 5.13 -24.15 13.44
N PRO A 237 3.85 -24.53 13.38
CA PRO A 237 2.76 -23.80 14.03
C PRO A 237 2.85 -23.69 15.56
N HIS A 238 3.78 -24.42 16.18
CA HIS A 238 4.03 -24.33 17.62
C HIS A 238 4.97 -23.17 17.99
N GLN A 239 5.62 -22.56 16.98
CA GLN A 239 6.51 -21.42 17.16
C GLN A 239 5.79 -20.10 16.85
N GLY A 240 6.17 -19.05 17.57
CA GLY A 240 5.61 -17.73 17.40
C GLY A 240 5.29 -17.06 18.73
N LEU A 241 4.48 -16.04 18.71
CA LEU A 241 4.00 -15.36 19.91
C LEU A 241 3.18 -16.32 20.74
N ILE A 242 3.59 -16.49 22.01
CA ILE A 242 3.05 -17.49 22.93
C ILE A 242 1.55 -17.22 23.22
N PRO A 243 0.73 -18.28 23.35
CA PRO A 243 -0.73 -18.25 23.50
C PRO A 243 -1.30 -17.33 24.59
N ASN A 244 -0.51 -16.93 25.59
CA ASN A 244 -0.96 -16.10 26.71
C ASN A 244 -1.16 -14.61 26.37
N GLN A 245 -0.73 -14.16 25.21
CA GLN A 245 -0.97 -12.78 24.72
C GLN A 245 -2.19 -12.69 23.80
N PHE A 246 -2.61 -13.82 23.21
CA PHE A 246 -3.83 -13.92 22.43
C PHE A 246 -4.62 -15.10 22.96
N PRO A 247 -5.77 -14.90 23.64
CA PRO A 247 -6.58 -15.99 24.18
C PRO A 247 -7.09 -16.97 23.10
N PHE A 248 -6.79 -16.73 21.83
CA PHE A 248 -7.19 -17.55 20.68
C PHE A 248 -6.03 -17.91 19.73
N GLY A 249 -4.78 -17.63 20.09
CA GLY A 249 -3.63 -17.62 19.16
C GLY A 249 -2.81 -18.88 19.10
N TYR A 250 -3.32 -20.03 19.45
CA TYR A 250 -2.69 -21.31 19.14
C TYR A 250 -3.27 -21.80 17.82
N GLN A 251 -2.46 -21.78 16.76
CA GLN A 251 -2.83 -22.54 15.56
C GLN A 251 -2.79 -24.02 15.95
N PRO A 252 -3.91 -24.75 15.90
CA PRO A 252 -3.87 -26.18 16.19
C PRO A 252 -2.98 -26.86 15.14
N ALA A 253 -2.06 -27.71 15.60
CA ALA A 253 -1.17 -28.50 14.74
C ALA A 253 -1.90 -29.50 13.84
N THR A 254 -3.22 -29.59 13.99
CA THR A 254 -4.11 -30.45 13.19
C THR A 254 -5.43 -29.71 12.95
N MET A 255 -5.76 -29.49 11.71
CA MET A 255 -7.16 -29.32 11.31
C MET A 255 -7.81 -30.70 11.24
#